data_c9c010b6347ad01f1532bdcd5fcdc413
#
_entry.id   c9c010b6347ad01f1532bdcd5fcdc413
#
_cell.length_a   1.000
_cell.length_b   1.000
_cell.length_c   1.000
_cell.angle_alpha   90.00
_cell.angle_beta   90.00
_cell.angle_gamma   90.00
#
_symmetry.space_group_name_H-M   'P 1'
#
loop_
_entity.id
_entity.type
_entity.pdbx_description
1 polymer ?
#
loop_
_entity_poly.entity_id
_entity_poly.type
_entity_poly.pdbx_seq_one_letter_code
_entity_poly.pdbx_strand_id
1 'polypeptide(L)'
;MGNVIDAFLFQPPEPSRLKKSKIFWLDTSTGTRIPAFHIEYGCEGRKRYPPRVSNSTTPITLLYSHANAEDLGCIYPWCKYLSKHLGVNVLAYDYTGYGLAMEEGPATEEQCYADIDAAYAYLRRTLQIPASQIVLYGRSVGTGPSCYLACRTSESSKEDTIGGLILHAPFLSIYRIIFESGCTLVGDRFPNCDFIAAVEAPILLIHGKKDKVIPIAHSEALFQTIQRKYRAPPLFVDRMGHNNVQLSMRHLFLNHLNAYMERYIRSNCPNSYTKPVPRILQQPKKQQQGYVPDLCAQSSSFSVSSRSSQYSSAC
;
A
#
# COMPACT_ATOMS: atom_id res chain seq x y z
N MET A 1 -7.78 -11.04 -24.12
CA MET A 1 -6.97 -11.68 -23.05
C MET A 1 -6.89 -10.81 -21.78
N GLY A 2 -6.79 -9.47 -21.88
CA GLY A 2 -6.70 -8.59 -20.72
C GLY A 2 -7.79 -8.80 -19.68
N ASN A 3 -9.06 -8.80 -20.08
CA ASN A 3 -10.21 -8.93 -19.16
C ASN A 3 -10.23 -10.23 -18.34
N VAL A 4 -9.62 -11.32 -18.82
CA VAL A 4 -9.58 -12.60 -18.09
C VAL A 4 -8.55 -12.53 -16.97
N ILE A 5 -7.39 -11.92 -17.23
CA ILE A 5 -6.33 -11.76 -16.23
C ILE A 5 -6.79 -10.80 -15.14
N ASP A 6 -7.42 -9.69 -15.52
CA ASP A 6 -7.92 -8.70 -14.57
C ASP A 6 -9.00 -9.30 -13.65
N ALA A 7 -9.90 -10.13 -14.16
CA ALA A 7 -10.91 -10.84 -13.38
C ALA A 7 -10.30 -11.87 -12.39
N PHE A 8 -9.14 -12.45 -12.72
CA PHE A 8 -8.39 -13.31 -11.78
C PHE A 8 -7.58 -12.50 -10.77
N LEU A 9 -7.03 -11.37 -11.21
CA LEU A 9 -6.19 -10.52 -10.37
C LEU A 9 -7.01 -9.77 -9.34
N PHE A 10 -8.10 -9.14 -9.75
CA PHE A 10 -8.90 -8.29 -8.87
C PHE A 10 -10.06 -9.10 -8.27
N GLN A 11 -10.05 -9.23 -6.97
CA GLN A 11 -11.07 -9.96 -6.20
C GLN A 11 -11.60 -9.07 -5.08
N PRO A 12 -12.45 -8.08 -5.42
CA PRO A 12 -13.01 -7.19 -4.42
C PRO A 12 -13.83 -7.99 -3.39
N PRO A 13 -13.69 -7.70 -2.09
CA PRO A 13 -14.53 -8.29 -1.08
C PRO A 13 -15.95 -7.72 -1.14
N GLU A 14 -16.88 -8.37 -0.46
CA GLU A 14 -18.17 -7.73 -0.17
C GLU A 14 -17.93 -6.38 0.52
N PRO A 15 -18.61 -5.30 0.07
CA PRO A 15 -18.38 -3.95 0.58
C PRO A 15 -18.55 -3.87 2.10
N SER A 16 -17.50 -3.48 2.78
CA SER A 16 -17.52 -3.35 4.23
C SER A 16 -18.19 -2.04 4.68
N ARG A 17 -18.74 -2.03 5.91
CA ARG A 17 -19.50 -0.90 6.44
C ARG A 17 -18.57 0.16 7.03
N LEU A 18 -18.22 1.18 6.26
CA LEU A 18 -17.65 2.42 6.79
C LEU A 18 -18.72 3.52 6.83
N LYS A 19 -18.74 4.33 7.91
CA LYS A 19 -19.71 5.44 8.02
C LYS A 19 -19.50 6.43 6.88
N LYS A 20 -20.54 6.72 6.09
CA LYS A 20 -20.50 7.67 4.96
C LYS A 20 -19.95 9.06 5.34
N SER A 21 -20.13 9.50 6.59
CA SER A 21 -19.58 10.76 7.10
C SER A 21 -18.06 10.82 7.20
N LYS A 22 -17.37 9.71 6.96
CA LYS A 22 -15.89 9.62 6.95
C LYS A 22 -15.32 9.54 5.56
N ILE A 23 -16.17 9.46 4.54
CA ILE A 23 -15.80 9.22 3.16
C ILE A 23 -16.10 10.48 2.35
N PHE A 24 -15.23 10.77 1.40
CA PHE A 24 -15.46 11.71 0.31
C PHE A 24 -15.09 11.03 -1.01
N TRP A 25 -15.49 11.64 -2.12
CA TRP A 25 -15.30 11.06 -3.45
C TRP A 25 -14.27 11.86 -4.22
N LEU A 26 -13.49 11.17 -5.03
CA LEU A 26 -12.48 11.72 -5.92
C LEU A 26 -12.84 11.34 -7.36
N ASP A 27 -12.83 12.33 -8.27
CA ASP A 27 -13.00 12.11 -9.69
C ASP A 27 -11.66 11.66 -10.31
N THR A 28 -11.69 10.61 -11.12
CA THR A 28 -10.51 10.08 -11.81
C THR A 28 -10.42 10.61 -13.24
N SER A 29 -9.26 10.50 -13.85
CA SER A 29 -9.05 10.89 -15.25
C SER A 29 -9.78 9.99 -16.25
N THR A 30 -10.23 8.83 -15.84
CA THR A 30 -11.01 7.87 -16.66
C THR A 30 -12.52 8.11 -16.60
N GLY A 31 -12.96 9.12 -15.83
CA GLY A 31 -14.38 9.47 -15.67
C GLY A 31 -15.12 8.67 -14.62
N THR A 32 -14.42 7.81 -13.85
CA THR A 32 -14.97 7.10 -12.69
C THR A 32 -14.78 7.92 -11.42
N ARG A 33 -15.43 7.51 -10.32
CA ARG A 33 -15.25 8.13 -9.00
C ARG A 33 -14.87 7.09 -7.97
N ILE A 34 -13.93 7.44 -7.11
CA ILE A 34 -13.49 6.55 -6.06
C ILE A 34 -13.73 7.16 -4.68
N PRO A 35 -14.15 6.35 -3.69
CA PRO A 35 -14.27 6.81 -2.32
C PRO A 35 -12.89 6.86 -1.66
N ALA A 36 -12.70 7.84 -0.80
CA ALA A 36 -11.49 8.01 -0.01
C ALA A 36 -11.82 8.46 1.41
N PHE A 37 -10.91 8.22 2.35
CA PHE A 37 -10.92 8.88 3.65
C PHE A 37 -9.57 9.54 3.92
N HIS A 38 -9.61 10.60 4.75
CA HIS A 38 -8.41 11.26 5.25
C HIS A 38 -8.43 11.28 6.78
N ILE A 39 -7.42 10.68 7.41
CA ILE A 39 -7.21 10.69 8.86
C ILE A 39 -6.13 11.73 9.15
N GLU A 40 -6.50 12.80 9.83
CA GLU A 40 -5.58 13.82 10.29
C GLU A 40 -5.05 13.47 11.69
N TYR A 41 -3.72 13.42 11.83
CA TYR A 41 -3.09 13.18 13.12
C TYR A 41 -3.38 14.30 14.11
N GLY A 42 -3.78 13.93 15.32
CA GLY A 42 -4.08 14.89 16.39
C GLY A 42 -5.46 15.56 16.30
N CYS A 43 -6.28 15.24 15.29
CA CYS A 43 -7.61 15.81 15.09
C CYS A 43 -8.74 14.85 15.52
N GLU A 44 -8.53 14.01 16.52
CA GLU A 44 -9.57 13.08 16.99
C GLU A 44 -10.82 13.87 17.45
N GLY A 45 -11.95 13.61 16.78
CA GLY A 45 -13.27 14.16 17.15
C GLY A 45 -13.69 15.45 16.45
N ARG A 46 -12.88 16.10 15.64
CA ARG A 46 -13.28 17.27 14.85
C ARG A 46 -13.75 16.86 13.45
N LYS A 47 -15.06 17.03 13.20
CA LYS A 47 -15.64 16.87 11.85
C LYS A 47 -15.29 18.13 11.03
N ARG A 48 -14.30 18.08 10.17
CA ARG A 48 -14.05 19.15 9.18
C ARG A 48 -13.63 18.54 7.85
N TYR A 49 -14.48 18.66 6.87
CA TYR A 49 -14.20 18.53 5.46
C TYR A 49 -14.65 19.80 4.73
N PRO A 50 -13.81 20.39 3.89
CA PRO A 50 -12.39 20.10 3.65
C PRO A 50 -11.50 20.49 4.84
N PRO A 51 -10.33 19.84 5.02
CA PRO A 51 -9.38 20.19 6.06
C PRO A 51 -8.89 21.64 5.85
N ARG A 52 -8.74 22.40 6.92
CA ARG A 52 -8.10 23.71 6.82
C ARG A 52 -6.61 23.55 6.60
N VAL A 53 -6.09 24.11 5.52
CA VAL A 53 -4.65 24.39 5.39
C VAL A 53 -4.29 25.35 6.51
N SER A 54 -3.68 24.83 7.58
CA SER A 54 -3.15 25.69 8.64
C SER A 54 -1.71 26.05 8.26
N ASN A 55 -1.34 27.32 8.45
CA ASN A 55 0.02 27.83 8.18
C ASN A 55 1.10 27.27 9.13
N SER A 56 0.81 26.26 9.90
CA SER A 56 1.76 25.54 10.76
C SER A 56 2.11 24.20 10.10
N THR A 57 3.39 23.95 9.93
CA THR A 57 4.06 22.69 9.49
C THR A 57 3.12 21.53 9.20
N THR A 58 2.93 21.23 7.92
CA THR A 58 2.06 20.12 7.45
C THR A 58 2.68 18.79 7.87
N PRO A 59 1.95 17.89 8.58
CA PRO A 59 2.49 16.60 8.92
C PRO A 59 2.67 15.74 7.68
N ILE A 60 3.65 14.81 7.74
CA ILE A 60 3.84 13.80 6.71
C ILE A 60 2.53 13.04 6.51
N THR A 61 2.18 12.77 5.26
CA THR A 61 0.96 12.06 4.88
C THR A 61 1.30 10.74 4.20
N LEU A 62 0.79 9.62 4.74
CA LEU A 62 0.81 8.35 4.04
C LEU A 62 -0.34 8.32 3.03
N LEU A 63 -0.03 8.05 1.76
CA LEU A 63 -1.00 7.67 0.75
C LEU A 63 -1.02 6.13 0.69
N TYR A 64 -2.12 5.54 1.16
CA TYR A 64 -2.23 4.11 1.40
C TYR A 64 -3.05 3.42 0.30
N SER A 65 -2.41 2.49 -0.41
CA SER A 65 -2.99 1.60 -1.42
C SER A 65 -3.16 0.20 -0.82
N HIS A 66 -4.41 -0.25 -0.69
CA HIS A 66 -4.75 -1.48 0.04
C HIS A 66 -4.48 -2.76 -0.77
N ALA A 67 -4.57 -3.92 -0.11
CA ALA A 67 -4.41 -5.23 -0.73
C ALA A 67 -5.69 -5.67 -1.47
N ASN A 68 -5.57 -6.71 -2.28
CA ASN A 68 -6.62 -7.20 -3.18
C ASN A 68 -7.97 -7.46 -2.48
N ALA A 69 -7.99 -8.26 -1.41
CA ALA A 69 -9.23 -8.60 -0.71
C ALA A 69 -9.56 -7.62 0.44
N GLU A 70 -9.31 -6.33 0.25
CA GLU A 70 -9.57 -5.27 1.23
C GLU A 70 -10.38 -4.14 0.60
N ASP A 71 -11.05 -3.35 1.42
CA ASP A 71 -11.68 -2.09 1.09
C ASP A 71 -11.46 -1.06 2.22
N LEU A 72 -11.93 0.17 2.03
CA LEU A 72 -11.77 1.26 2.99
C LEU A 72 -12.25 0.91 4.41
N GLY A 73 -13.33 0.15 4.54
CA GLY A 73 -13.85 -0.23 5.84
C GLY A 73 -12.96 -1.24 6.55
N CYS A 74 -12.42 -2.21 5.80
CA CYS A 74 -11.46 -3.20 6.30
C CYS A 74 -10.18 -2.54 6.82
N ILE A 75 -9.63 -1.58 6.06
CA ILE A 75 -8.33 -0.97 6.38
C ILE A 75 -8.42 0.23 7.35
N TYR A 76 -9.60 0.82 7.55
CA TYR A 76 -9.76 2.02 8.39
C TYR A 76 -9.17 1.89 9.80
N PRO A 77 -9.41 0.77 10.55
CA PRO A 77 -8.82 0.60 11.88
C PRO A 77 -7.29 0.57 11.84
N TRP A 78 -6.71 -0.07 10.81
CA TRP A 78 -5.27 -0.14 10.62
C TRP A 78 -4.67 1.22 10.27
N CYS A 79 -5.26 1.95 9.34
CA CYS A 79 -4.85 3.30 8.98
C CYS A 79 -4.91 4.27 10.18
N LYS A 80 -5.95 4.16 11.00
CA LYS A 80 -6.05 4.92 12.26
C LYS A 80 -4.92 4.54 13.23
N TYR A 81 -4.58 3.27 13.31
CA TYR A 81 -3.49 2.79 14.15
C TYR A 81 -2.13 3.34 13.66
N LEU A 82 -1.86 3.28 12.35
CA LEU A 82 -0.66 3.87 11.75
C LEU A 82 -0.57 5.37 12.01
N SER A 83 -1.64 6.12 11.75
CA SER A 83 -1.69 7.57 11.99
C SER A 83 -1.30 7.92 13.44
N LYS A 84 -1.91 7.23 14.41
CA LYS A 84 -1.66 7.47 15.83
C LYS A 84 -0.23 7.15 16.26
N HIS A 85 0.34 6.04 15.80
CA HIS A 85 1.64 5.55 16.30
C HIS A 85 2.82 6.10 15.52
N LEU A 86 2.63 6.48 14.26
CA LEU A 86 3.68 7.13 13.47
C LEU A 86 3.60 8.65 13.52
N GLY A 87 2.53 9.24 14.05
CA GLY A 87 2.36 10.69 14.08
C GLY A 87 2.22 11.30 12.68
N VAL A 88 1.45 10.66 11.80
CA VAL A 88 1.27 11.04 10.40
C VAL A 88 -0.20 11.10 10.00
N ASN A 89 -0.52 11.89 8.97
CA ASN A 89 -1.81 11.78 8.32
C ASN A 89 -1.87 10.51 7.47
N VAL A 90 -3.06 9.98 7.23
CA VAL A 90 -3.26 8.86 6.31
C VAL A 90 -4.42 9.18 5.38
N LEU A 91 -4.17 9.20 4.08
CA LEU A 91 -5.19 9.17 3.04
C LEU A 91 -5.20 7.76 2.44
N ALA A 92 -6.38 7.15 2.39
CA ALA A 92 -6.59 5.89 1.70
C ALA A 92 -7.82 6.00 0.79
N TYR A 93 -7.85 5.21 -0.26
CA TYR A 93 -8.87 5.20 -1.29
C TYR A 93 -9.20 3.76 -1.70
N ASP A 94 -10.41 3.48 -2.15
CA ASP A 94 -10.73 2.24 -2.85
C ASP A 94 -10.38 2.37 -4.34
N TYR A 95 -10.08 1.25 -4.96
CA TYR A 95 -9.95 1.20 -6.42
C TYR A 95 -11.33 1.22 -7.09
N THR A 96 -11.39 1.70 -8.32
CA THR A 96 -12.54 1.46 -9.19
C THR A 96 -12.86 -0.04 -9.20
N GLY A 97 -14.14 -0.40 -8.99
CA GLY A 97 -14.57 -1.79 -8.84
C GLY A 97 -14.46 -2.39 -7.43
N TYR A 98 -14.02 -1.60 -6.43
CA TYR A 98 -13.91 -2.03 -5.04
C TYR A 98 -14.82 -1.24 -4.10
N GLY A 99 -15.23 -1.88 -3.00
CA GLY A 99 -15.98 -1.24 -1.93
C GLY A 99 -17.20 -0.46 -2.43
N LEU A 100 -17.28 0.83 -2.14
CA LEU A 100 -18.38 1.68 -2.62
C LEU A 100 -18.24 2.09 -4.10
N ALA A 101 -17.09 1.88 -4.74
CA ALA A 101 -16.86 2.14 -6.17
C ALA A 101 -17.14 0.89 -7.05
N MET A 102 -17.77 -0.15 -6.52
CA MET A 102 -18.06 -1.40 -7.23
C MET A 102 -18.89 -1.16 -8.51
N GLU A 103 -19.79 -0.20 -8.50
CA GLU A 103 -20.65 0.15 -9.64
C GLU A 103 -20.02 1.14 -10.63
N GLU A 104 -18.81 1.69 -10.31
CA GLU A 104 -18.15 2.69 -11.15
C GLU A 104 -17.44 2.06 -12.38
N GLY A 105 -17.26 0.74 -12.38
CA GLY A 105 -16.65 -0.02 -13.49
C GLY A 105 -15.78 -1.17 -13.02
N PRO A 106 -15.19 -1.95 -13.95
CA PRO A 106 -14.29 -3.05 -13.60
C PRO A 106 -12.95 -2.53 -13.08
N ALA A 107 -12.37 -3.25 -12.12
CA ALA A 107 -11.00 -3.01 -11.72
C ALA A 107 -10.03 -3.44 -12.83
N THR A 108 -9.14 -2.55 -13.23
CA THR A 108 -8.07 -2.81 -14.20
C THR A 108 -6.78 -2.14 -13.72
N GLU A 109 -5.65 -2.48 -14.34
CA GLU A 109 -4.38 -1.83 -14.05
C GLU A 109 -4.45 -0.32 -14.33
N GLU A 110 -5.02 0.07 -15.47
CA GLU A 110 -5.16 1.46 -15.89
C GLU A 110 -6.06 2.24 -14.92
N GLN A 111 -7.13 1.62 -14.43
CA GLN A 111 -7.99 2.21 -13.41
C GLN A 111 -7.22 2.42 -12.10
N CYS A 112 -6.46 1.42 -11.63
CA CYS A 112 -5.64 1.57 -10.42
C CYS A 112 -4.63 2.72 -10.52
N TYR A 113 -4.09 2.97 -11.72
CA TYR A 113 -3.20 4.11 -11.96
C TYR A 113 -3.95 5.45 -11.93
N ALA A 114 -5.12 5.52 -12.56
CA ALA A 114 -5.98 6.70 -12.51
C ALA A 114 -6.48 7.00 -11.09
N ASP A 115 -6.78 5.96 -10.31
CA ASP A 115 -7.27 6.05 -8.94
C ASP A 115 -6.19 6.63 -8.00
N ILE A 116 -4.96 6.11 -8.05
CA ILE A 116 -3.87 6.65 -7.22
C ILE A 116 -3.48 8.07 -7.66
N ASP A 117 -3.56 8.37 -8.95
CA ASP A 117 -3.30 9.72 -9.48
C ASP A 117 -4.33 10.72 -8.97
N ALA A 118 -5.62 10.35 -8.91
CA ALA A 118 -6.68 11.19 -8.33
C ALA A 118 -6.44 11.43 -6.84
N ALA A 119 -6.08 10.40 -6.09
CA ALA A 119 -5.76 10.52 -4.67
C ALA A 119 -4.51 11.39 -4.42
N TYR A 120 -3.46 11.24 -5.23
CA TYR A 120 -2.28 12.08 -5.17
C TYR A 120 -2.57 13.53 -5.57
N ALA A 121 -3.35 13.75 -6.63
CA ALA A 121 -3.77 15.09 -7.05
C ALA A 121 -4.56 15.81 -5.95
N TYR A 122 -5.41 15.11 -5.22
CA TYR A 122 -6.11 15.66 -4.06
C TYR A 122 -5.13 16.14 -2.98
N LEU A 123 -4.13 15.34 -2.62
CA LEU A 123 -3.10 15.75 -1.67
C LEU A 123 -2.31 16.96 -2.15
N ARG A 124 -1.88 16.96 -3.42
CA ARG A 124 -1.03 17.99 -4.00
C ARG A 124 -1.76 19.30 -4.30
N ARG A 125 -2.95 19.22 -4.92
CA ARG A 125 -3.68 20.38 -5.44
C ARG A 125 -4.71 20.92 -4.47
N THR A 126 -5.47 20.05 -3.79
CA THR A 126 -6.53 20.48 -2.88
C THR A 126 -5.98 20.75 -1.48
N LEU A 127 -5.15 19.86 -0.95
CA LEU A 127 -4.55 20.02 0.38
C LEU A 127 -3.21 20.74 0.36
N GLN A 128 -2.64 20.98 -0.81
CA GLN A 128 -1.36 21.69 -1.04
C GLN A 128 -0.19 21.08 -0.25
N ILE A 129 -0.20 19.74 -0.06
CA ILE A 129 0.87 19.03 0.62
C ILE A 129 2.06 18.90 -0.32
N PRO A 130 3.27 19.33 0.06
CA PRO A 130 4.48 19.13 -0.75
C PRO A 130 4.73 17.66 -1.04
N ALA A 131 5.21 17.32 -2.25
CA ALA A 131 5.49 15.93 -2.63
C ALA A 131 6.46 15.25 -1.65
N SER A 132 7.50 15.97 -1.20
CA SER A 132 8.47 15.48 -0.21
C SER A 132 7.85 15.09 1.15
N GLN A 133 6.63 15.51 1.44
CA GLN A 133 5.88 15.15 2.65
C GLN A 133 4.86 14.04 2.41
N ILE A 134 4.77 13.50 1.20
CA ILE A 134 3.90 12.38 0.85
C ILE A 134 4.74 11.10 0.79
N VAL A 135 4.37 10.11 1.57
CA VAL A 135 4.97 8.79 1.56
C VAL A 135 3.94 7.80 1.03
N LEU A 136 4.26 7.11 -0.05
CA LEU A 136 3.39 6.08 -0.59
C LEU A 136 3.53 4.80 0.22
N TYR A 137 2.41 4.16 0.53
CA TYR A 137 2.37 2.87 1.19
C TYR A 137 1.50 1.92 0.36
N GLY A 138 2.13 0.96 -0.31
CA GLY A 138 1.42 -0.08 -1.05
C GLY A 138 1.49 -1.43 -0.35
N ARG A 139 0.36 -2.15 -0.30
CA ARG A 139 0.31 -3.51 0.24
C ARG A 139 -0.16 -4.49 -0.82
N SER A 140 0.59 -5.58 -1.06
CA SER A 140 0.24 -6.63 -2.04
C SER A 140 -0.05 -6.00 -3.41
N VAL A 141 -1.26 -6.16 -3.98
CA VAL A 141 -1.65 -5.50 -5.25
C VAL A 141 -1.42 -3.99 -5.21
N GLY A 142 -1.63 -3.34 -4.05
CA GLY A 142 -1.40 -1.90 -3.88
C GLY A 142 0.05 -1.46 -4.07
N THR A 143 1.00 -2.39 -4.14
CA THR A 143 2.39 -2.05 -4.50
C THR A 143 2.52 -1.66 -5.97
N GLY A 144 1.62 -2.17 -6.85
CA GLY A 144 1.57 -1.82 -8.27
C GLY A 144 1.35 -0.31 -8.49
N PRO A 145 0.18 0.24 -8.13
CA PRO A 145 -0.07 1.67 -8.30
C PRO A 145 0.92 2.53 -7.51
N SER A 146 1.43 2.06 -6.35
CA SER A 146 2.43 2.81 -5.59
C SER A 146 3.78 2.90 -6.31
N CYS A 147 4.26 1.82 -6.95
CA CYS A 147 5.48 1.84 -7.75
C CYS A 147 5.31 2.71 -9.00
N TYR A 148 4.18 2.60 -9.70
CA TYR A 148 3.85 3.45 -10.85
C TYR A 148 3.93 4.94 -10.47
N LEU A 149 3.22 5.38 -9.43
CA LEU A 149 3.21 6.78 -9.03
C LEU A 149 4.60 7.25 -8.58
N ALA A 150 5.34 6.43 -7.83
CA ALA A 150 6.70 6.76 -7.40
C ALA A 150 7.65 6.96 -8.59
N CYS A 151 7.58 6.09 -9.60
CA CYS A 151 8.34 6.21 -10.84
C CYS A 151 7.98 7.51 -11.58
N ARG A 152 6.69 7.72 -11.86
CA ARG A 152 6.19 8.89 -12.57
C ARG A 152 6.57 10.22 -11.91
N THR A 153 6.50 10.28 -10.58
CA THR A 153 6.88 11.50 -9.84
C THR A 153 8.39 11.75 -9.85
N SER A 154 9.20 10.69 -9.89
CA SER A 154 10.67 10.80 -10.02
C SER A 154 11.11 11.27 -11.40
N GLU A 155 10.37 10.90 -12.46
CA GLU A 155 10.63 11.31 -13.83
C GLU A 155 10.17 12.74 -14.16
N SER A 156 9.20 13.28 -13.39
CA SER A 156 8.62 14.61 -13.67
C SER A 156 9.58 15.74 -13.30
N SER A 157 9.89 15.88 -12.02
CA SER A 157 10.84 16.87 -11.49
C SER A 157 11.26 16.52 -10.06
N LYS A 158 12.36 17.14 -9.58
CA LYS A 158 12.79 16.97 -8.18
C LYS A 158 11.77 17.50 -7.18
N GLU A 159 11.00 18.52 -7.53
CA GLU A 159 9.97 19.11 -6.68
C GLU A 159 8.73 18.23 -6.57
N ASP A 160 8.51 17.37 -7.56
CA ASP A 160 7.42 16.41 -7.58
C ASP A 160 7.79 15.04 -6.98
N THR A 161 9.09 14.81 -6.71
CA THR A 161 9.55 13.56 -6.10
C THR A 161 8.94 13.39 -4.71
N ILE A 162 8.32 12.24 -4.48
CA ILE A 162 7.70 11.88 -3.20
C ILE A 162 8.73 11.76 -2.07
N GLY A 163 8.29 11.89 -0.81
CA GLY A 163 9.16 11.76 0.35
C GLY A 163 9.69 10.34 0.56
N GLY A 164 8.96 9.31 0.15
CA GLY A 164 9.38 7.92 0.28
C GLY A 164 8.34 6.90 -0.20
N LEU A 165 8.77 5.66 -0.31
CA LEU A 165 7.95 4.52 -0.78
C LEU A 165 8.08 3.34 0.19
N ILE A 166 6.97 2.84 0.69
CA ILE A 166 6.88 1.64 1.53
C ILE A 166 6.11 0.58 0.76
N LEU A 167 6.75 -0.56 0.53
CA LEU A 167 6.18 -1.69 -0.19
C LEU A 167 6.07 -2.89 0.77
N HIS A 168 4.84 -3.30 1.06
CA HIS A 168 4.54 -4.42 1.95
C HIS A 168 4.05 -5.62 1.15
N ALA A 169 4.80 -6.71 1.18
CA ALA A 169 4.63 -7.91 0.37
C ALA A 169 4.54 -7.59 -1.14
N PRO A 170 5.55 -6.88 -1.71
CA PRO A 170 5.54 -6.54 -3.12
C PRO A 170 5.88 -7.74 -4.00
N PHE A 171 5.51 -7.61 -5.27
CA PHE A 171 5.84 -8.57 -6.34
C PHE A 171 6.60 -7.86 -7.48
N LEU A 172 7.27 -8.63 -8.32
CA LEU A 172 7.99 -8.11 -9.50
C LEU A 172 7.02 -7.64 -10.59
N SER A 173 6.08 -8.49 -10.94
CA SER A 173 4.94 -8.27 -11.82
C SER A 173 3.93 -9.41 -11.62
N ILE A 174 2.73 -9.28 -12.16
CA ILE A 174 1.70 -10.32 -11.98
C ILE A 174 2.09 -11.63 -12.66
N TYR A 175 2.62 -11.57 -13.87
CA TYR A 175 3.03 -12.81 -14.56
C TYR A 175 4.16 -13.52 -13.82
N ARG A 176 5.07 -12.78 -13.20
CA ARG A 176 6.17 -13.36 -12.43
C ARG A 176 5.73 -14.02 -11.11
N ILE A 177 4.51 -13.76 -10.63
CA ILE A 177 3.92 -14.56 -9.54
C ILE A 177 3.50 -15.95 -10.05
N ILE A 178 3.00 -16.00 -11.30
CA ILE A 178 2.43 -17.22 -11.90
C ILE A 178 3.49 -18.01 -12.66
N PHE A 179 4.39 -17.31 -13.35
CA PHE A 179 5.43 -17.89 -14.20
C PHE A 179 6.79 -17.34 -13.80
N GLU A 180 7.78 -18.21 -13.66
CA GLU A 180 9.19 -17.81 -13.45
C GLU A 180 9.75 -17.20 -14.74
N SER A 181 9.35 -15.97 -15.09
CA SER A 181 9.83 -15.25 -16.26
C SER A 181 10.97 -14.31 -15.89
N GLY A 182 12.04 -14.33 -16.67
CA GLY A 182 13.19 -13.41 -16.52
C GLY A 182 12.94 -11.98 -17.04
N CYS A 183 11.87 -11.76 -17.82
CA CYS A 183 11.54 -10.47 -18.43
C CYS A 183 10.06 -10.16 -18.32
N THR A 184 9.69 -8.88 -18.51
CA THR A 184 8.30 -8.43 -18.61
C THR A 184 7.73 -8.89 -19.96
N LEU A 185 6.64 -9.63 -19.93
CA LEU A 185 5.96 -10.14 -21.11
C LEU A 185 4.84 -9.20 -21.56
N VAL A 186 4.51 -9.26 -22.83
CA VAL A 186 3.36 -8.51 -23.37
C VAL A 186 2.08 -8.94 -22.67
N GLY A 187 1.34 -7.97 -22.14
CA GLY A 187 0.11 -8.23 -21.37
C GLY A 187 0.35 -8.50 -19.87
N ASP A 188 1.61 -8.44 -19.40
CA ASP A 188 1.91 -8.44 -17.97
C ASP A 188 1.28 -7.23 -17.26
N ARG A 189 1.07 -7.33 -15.96
CA ARG A 189 0.46 -6.29 -15.15
C ARG A 189 1.38 -5.88 -14.02
N PHE A 190 1.32 -4.57 -13.69
CA PHE A 190 2.09 -3.98 -12.59
C PHE A 190 3.57 -4.38 -12.64
N PRO A 191 4.34 -3.95 -13.65
CA PRO A 191 5.76 -4.27 -13.78
C PRO A 191 6.60 -3.48 -12.76
N ASN A 192 6.43 -3.80 -11.47
CA ASN A 192 7.11 -3.12 -10.37
C ASN A 192 8.63 -3.16 -10.48
N CYS A 193 9.16 -4.24 -11.07
CA CYS A 193 10.60 -4.37 -11.32
C CYS A 193 11.13 -3.30 -12.27
N ASP A 194 10.31 -2.85 -13.22
CA ASP A 194 10.71 -1.84 -14.18
C ASP A 194 10.55 -0.43 -13.57
N PHE A 195 9.44 -0.18 -12.86
CA PHE A 195 9.19 1.09 -12.21
C PHE A 195 10.21 1.42 -11.09
N ILE A 196 10.53 0.43 -10.25
CA ILE A 196 11.32 0.67 -9.04
C ILE A 196 12.74 1.12 -9.33
N ALA A 197 13.27 0.78 -10.52
CA ALA A 197 14.60 1.17 -10.97
C ALA A 197 14.74 2.70 -11.15
N ALA A 198 13.65 3.35 -11.56
CA ALA A 198 13.60 4.80 -11.79
C ALA A 198 13.22 5.63 -10.56
N VAL A 199 12.80 4.98 -9.46
CA VAL A 199 12.36 5.71 -8.25
C VAL A 199 13.53 6.42 -7.57
N GLU A 200 13.40 7.73 -7.38
CA GLU A 200 14.40 8.60 -6.74
C GLU A 200 14.03 9.00 -5.31
N ALA A 201 13.33 8.15 -4.59
CA ALA A 201 12.95 8.35 -3.19
C ALA A 201 13.41 7.17 -2.33
N PRO A 202 13.58 7.34 -1.00
CA PRO A 202 13.90 6.23 -0.10
C PRO A 202 12.83 5.13 -0.16
N ILE A 203 13.25 3.86 -0.29
CA ILE A 203 12.35 2.71 -0.45
C ILE A 203 12.55 1.74 0.69
N LEU A 204 11.46 1.41 1.40
CA LEU A 204 11.40 0.39 2.42
C LEU A 204 10.61 -0.82 1.92
N LEU A 205 11.23 -2.01 1.93
CA LEU A 205 10.55 -3.28 1.67
C LEU A 205 10.19 -3.98 2.98
N ILE A 206 8.98 -4.50 3.06
CA ILE A 206 8.49 -5.31 4.19
C ILE A 206 7.93 -6.60 3.65
N HIS A 207 8.38 -7.78 4.16
CA HIS A 207 7.89 -9.06 3.68
C HIS A 207 8.04 -10.17 4.72
N GLY A 208 7.07 -11.09 4.75
CA GLY A 208 7.14 -12.31 5.54
C GLY A 208 7.87 -13.41 4.76
N LYS A 209 8.93 -14.03 5.34
CA LYS A 209 9.70 -15.09 4.65
C LYS A 209 8.92 -16.39 4.42
N LYS A 210 7.76 -16.56 5.04
CA LYS A 210 6.85 -17.69 4.82
C LYS A 210 5.60 -17.30 4.03
N ASP A 211 5.67 -16.22 3.29
CA ASP A 211 4.62 -15.82 2.37
C ASP A 211 4.45 -16.88 1.27
N LYS A 212 3.23 -17.46 1.21
CA LYS A 212 2.85 -18.48 0.22
C LYS A 212 2.05 -17.89 -0.96
N VAL A 213 1.69 -16.62 -0.87
CA VAL A 213 0.97 -15.91 -1.93
C VAL A 213 1.97 -15.24 -2.87
N ILE A 214 2.91 -14.49 -2.29
CA ILE A 214 4.00 -13.85 -3.01
C ILE A 214 5.31 -14.30 -2.37
N PRO A 215 6.11 -15.15 -3.01
CA PRO A 215 7.38 -15.61 -2.47
C PRO A 215 8.33 -14.45 -2.14
N ILE A 216 9.09 -14.56 -1.04
CA ILE A 216 10.07 -13.55 -0.60
C ILE A 216 11.08 -13.17 -1.68
N ALA A 217 11.39 -14.09 -2.61
CA ALA A 217 12.30 -13.88 -3.73
C ALA A 217 11.93 -12.65 -4.58
N HIS A 218 10.64 -12.32 -4.68
CA HIS A 218 10.18 -11.09 -5.35
C HIS A 218 10.73 -9.83 -4.66
N SER A 219 10.64 -9.75 -3.33
CA SER A 219 11.20 -8.62 -2.59
C SER A 219 12.72 -8.58 -2.61
N GLU A 220 13.38 -9.73 -2.58
CA GLU A 220 14.83 -9.82 -2.66
C GLU A 220 15.33 -9.32 -4.03
N ALA A 221 14.67 -9.71 -5.12
CA ALA A 221 14.98 -9.23 -6.46
C ALA A 221 14.71 -7.72 -6.60
N LEU A 222 13.56 -7.24 -6.13
CA LEU A 222 13.25 -5.78 -6.11
C LEU A 222 14.31 -5.01 -5.31
N PHE A 223 14.76 -5.54 -4.16
CA PHE A 223 15.79 -4.89 -3.35
C PHE A 223 17.10 -4.73 -4.12
N GLN A 224 17.47 -5.68 -4.98
CA GLN A 224 18.66 -5.56 -5.82
C GLN A 224 18.48 -4.53 -6.94
N THR A 225 17.27 -4.36 -7.45
CA THR A 225 16.94 -3.39 -8.51
C THR A 225 16.96 -1.95 -8.01
N ILE A 226 16.54 -1.69 -6.76
CA ILE A 226 16.56 -0.33 -6.16
C ILE A 226 17.98 0.25 -6.22
N GLN A 227 18.12 1.51 -6.61
CA GLN A 227 19.40 2.22 -6.56
C GLN A 227 19.94 2.28 -5.13
N ARG A 228 21.23 1.96 -4.90
CA ARG A 228 21.81 1.81 -3.55
C ARG A 228 21.53 3.01 -2.62
N LYS A 229 21.57 4.23 -3.15
CA LYS A 229 21.34 5.48 -2.38
C LYS A 229 19.91 5.59 -1.80
N TYR A 230 18.96 4.88 -2.38
CA TYR A 230 17.54 4.91 -1.97
C TYR A 230 17.11 3.65 -1.19
N ARG A 231 18.00 2.69 -0.95
CA ARG A 231 17.70 1.48 -0.19
C ARG A 231 17.62 1.78 1.30
N ALA A 232 16.44 1.67 1.90
CA ALA A 232 16.32 1.54 3.34
C ALA A 232 16.54 0.07 3.77
N PRO A 233 17.02 -0.20 5.00
CA PRO A 233 17.11 -1.56 5.51
C PRO A 233 15.75 -2.26 5.44
N PRO A 234 15.62 -3.42 4.78
CA PRO A 234 14.33 -4.08 4.62
C PRO A 234 13.88 -4.76 5.92
N LEU A 235 12.58 -4.93 6.11
CA LEU A 235 12.00 -5.72 7.17
C LEU A 235 11.53 -7.08 6.62
N PHE A 236 12.43 -8.06 6.58
CA PHE A 236 12.13 -9.44 6.22
C PHE A 236 11.92 -10.28 7.48
N VAL A 237 10.68 -10.71 7.72
CA VAL A 237 10.27 -11.31 8.99
C VAL A 237 10.20 -12.84 8.88
N ASP A 238 11.07 -13.52 9.64
CA ASP A 238 11.04 -14.98 9.74
C ASP A 238 9.69 -15.47 10.26
N ARG A 239 9.20 -16.61 9.80
CA ARG A 239 7.95 -17.25 10.20
C ARG A 239 6.66 -16.48 9.90
N MET A 240 6.71 -15.32 9.26
CA MET A 240 5.53 -14.55 8.86
C MET A 240 5.15 -14.84 7.40
N GLY A 241 3.84 -14.93 7.15
CA GLY A 241 3.23 -15.07 5.83
C GLY A 241 2.67 -13.76 5.30
N HIS A 242 1.78 -13.85 4.31
CA HIS A 242 1.25 -12.69 3.58
C HIS A 242 0.44 -11.70 4.45
N ASN A 243 -0.37 -12.22 5.37
CA ASN A 243 -1.40 -11.42 6.06
C ASN A 243 -1.12 -11.15 7.54
N ASN A 244 -0.03 -11.63 8.13
CA ASN A 244 0.13 -11.61 9.58
C ASN A 244 1.34 -10.80 10.09
N VAL A 245 2.16 -10.22 9.22
CA VAL A 245 3.32 -9.41 9.64
C VAL A 245 2.89 -8.26 10.55
N GLN A 246 1.92 -7.47 10.12
CA GLN A 246 1.45 -6.31 10.88
C GLN A 246 0.68 -6.67 12.15
N LEU A 247 0.09 -7.84 12.23
CA LEU A 247 -0.71 -8.28 13.37
C LEU A 247 0.14 -8.94 14.46
N SER A 248 0.91 -9.95 14.07
CA SER A 248 1.66 -10.81 14.99
C SER A 248 2.93 -10.13 15.53
N MET A 249 3.55 -9.24 14.75
CA MET A 249 4.80 -8.56 15.10
C MET A 249 4.65 -7.03 15.13
N ARG A 250 3.50 -6.56 15.61
CA ARG A 250 3.09 -5.14 15.58
C ARG A 250 4.15 -4.18 16.12
N HIS A 251 4.81 -4.52 17.21
CA HIS A 251 5.86 -3.67 17.78
C HIS A 251 7.11 -3.59 16.89
N LEU A 252 7.59 -4.74 16.39
CA LEU A 252 8.71 -4.79 15.47
C LEU A 252 8.42 -3.99 14.21
N PHE A 253 7.23 -4.19 13.66
CA PHE A 253 6.74 -3.50 12.47
C PHE A 253 6.73 -1.97 12.67
N LEU A 254 6.11 -1.49 13.74
CA LEU A 254 6.07 -0.05 14.05
C LEU A 254 7.43 0.56 14.35
N ASN A 255 8.28 -0.16 15.09
CA ASN A 255 9.63 0.33 15.37
C ASN A 255 10.43 0.50 14.09
N HIS A 256 10.29 -0.44 13.14
CA HIS A 256 10.98 -0.37 11.86
C HIS A 256 10.43 0.75 10.97
N LEU A 257 9.11 0.92 10.92
CA LEU A 257 8.47 2.05 10.24
C LEU A 257 8.89 3.39 10.84
N ASN A 258 8.90 3.52 12.18
CA ASN A 258 9.36 4.74 12.84
C ASN A 258 10.83 5.04 12.51
N ALA A 259 11.71 4.04 12.56
CA ALA A 259 13.12 4.21 12.20
C ALA A 259 13.28 4.69 10.74
N TYR A 260 12.50 4.12 9.81
CA TYR A 260 12.47 4.57 8.43
C TYR A 260 11.98 6.02 8.32
N MET A 261 10.85 6.35 8.96
CA MET A 261 10.29 7.71 8.94
C MET A 261 11.26 8.75 9.51
N GLU A 262 11.91 8.47 10.65
CA GLU A 262 12.87 9.38 11.26
C GLU A 262 14.11 9.58 10.38
N ARG A 263 14.70 8.47 9.90
CA ARG A 263 15.99 8.52 9.22
C ARG A 263 15.91 9.07 7.80
N TYR A 264 14.85 8.73 7.06
CA TYR A 264 14.79 9.00 5.61
C TYR A 264 13.78 10.07 5.22
N ILE A 265 12.74 10.28 6.04
CA ILE A 265 11.65 11.19 5.68
C ILE A 265 11.74 12.49 6.48
N ARG A 266 11.70 12.40 7.82
CA ARG A 266 11.68 13.60 8.67
C ARG A 266 12.99 14.37 8.66
N SER A 267 14.12 13.70 8.52
CA SER A 267 15.42 14.35 8.38
C SER A 267 15.51 15.25 7.15
N ASN A 268 14.77 14.92 6.09
CA ASN A 268 14.71 15.67 4.84
C ASN A 268 13.56 16.69 4.78
N CYS A 269 12.69 16.71 5.80
CA CYS A 269 11.54 17.63 5.92
C CYS A 269 11.59 18.37 7.27
N PRO A 270 12.56 19.26 7.52
CA PRO A 270 12.78 19.88 8.83
C PRO A 270 11.57 20.70 9.35
N ASN A 271 10.66 21.12 8.46
CA ASN A 271 9.44 21.84 8.81
C ASN A 271 8.23 20.91 9.06
N SER A 272 8.39 19.60 9.02
CA SER A 272 7.32 18.68 9.39
C SER A 272 7.15 18.66 10.91
N TYR A 273 5.91 18.80 11.40
CA TYR A 273 5.59 18.79 12.82
C TYR A 273 6.01 17.45 13.45
N THR A 274 6.98 17.50 14.33
CA THR A 274 7.42 16.36 15.13
C THR A 274 6.95 16.55 16.57
N LYS A 275 5.71 16.12 16.90
CA LYS A 275 5.47 15.72 18.29
C LYS A 275 6.27 14.44 18.51
N PRO A 276 7.06 14.35 19.60
CA PRO A 276 7.74 13.11 19.90
C PRO A 276 6.71 11.99 20.02
N VAL A 277 6.83 11.00 19.15
CA VAL A 277 6.04 9.76 19.27
C VAL A 277 6.43 9.14 20.63
N PRO A 278 5.47 8.82 21.51
CA PRO A 278 5.80 8.19 22.78
C PRO A 278 6.64 6.95 22.53
N ARG A 279 7.85 6.86 23.12
CA ARG A 279 8.65 5.63 23.10
C ARG A 279 7.79 4.53 23.69
N ILE A 280 7.38 3.58 22.90
CA ILE A 280 6.69 2.38 23.37
C ILE A 280 7.70 1.67 24.25
N LEU A 281 7.43 1.69 25.56
CA LEU A 281 8.30 1.15 26.59
C LEU A 281 8.73 -0.28 26.24
N GLN A 282 10.03 -0.52 26.25
CA GLN A 282 10.64 -1.83 26.16
C GLN A 282 10.37 -2.59 27.46
N GLN A 283 9.19 -3.24 27.57
CA GLN A 283 9.02 -4.40 28.45
C GLN A 283 7.76 -5.20 28.03
N PRO A 284 7.84 -6.49 27.82
CA PRO A 284 6.67 -7.33 27.57
C PRO A 284 5.92 -7.56 28.88
N LYS A 285 4.85 -6.83 29.14
CA LYS A 285 3.83 -7.28 30.09
C LYS A 285 3.10 -8.44 29.45
N LYS A 286 3.00 -9.57 30.18
CA LYS A 286 2.20 -10.74 29.82
C LYS A 286 0.83 -10.32 29.30
N GLN A 287 0.52 -10.78 28.10
CA GLN A 287 -0.71 -10.44 27.38
C GLN A 287 -1.92 -11.08 28.08
N GLN A 288 -2.89 -10.25 28.43
CA GLN A 288 -4.28 -10.67 28.41
C GLN A 288 -4.73 -10.71 26.94
N GLN A 289 -5.13 -11.89 26.48
CA GLN A 289 -5.71 -12.10 25.15
C GLN A 289 -7.06 -11.36 25.08
N GLY A 290 -7.04 -10.17 24.50
CA GLY A 290 -8.26 -9.50 24.06
C GLY A 290 -8.64 -10.02 22.67
N TYR A 291 -9.77 -10.67 22.60
CA TYR A 291 -10.43 -11.12 21.38
C TYR A 291 -10.62 -9.92 20.42
N VAL A 292 -9.96 -9.94 19.28
CA VAL A 292 -10.24 -9.07 18.15
C VAL A 292 -10.97 -9.92 17.13
N PRO A 293 -12.21 -9.60 16.73
CA PRO A 293 -12.92 -10.39 15.73
C PRO A 293 -12.16 -10.36 14.42
N ASP A 294 -11.94 -11.54 13.85
CA ASP A 294 -11.42 -11.78 12.51
C ASP A 294 -12.46 -11.29 11.49
N LEU A 295 -12.36 -10.04 11.06
CA LEU A 295 -13.28 -9.41 10.11
C LEU A 295 -12.90 -9.62 8.63
N CYS A 296 -11.81 -10.34 8.36
CA CYS A 296 -11.38 -10.63 6.98
C CYS A 296 -10.69 -12.00 6.85
N ALA A 297 -11.16 -13.03 7.56
CA ALA A 297 -10.60 -14.38 7.49
C ALA A 297 -11.34 -15.32 6.53
N GLN A 298 -11.90 -14.80 5.43
CA GLN A 298 -12.31 -15.64 4.30
C GLN A 298 -11.36 -15.43 3.12
N SER A 299 -10.11 -15.79 3.31
CA SER A 299 -9.21 -16.00 2.19
C SER A 299 -9.49 -17.35 1.58
N SER A 300 -10.05 -17.36 0.37
CA SER A 300 -10.08 -18.51 -0.50
C SER A 300 -8.70 -19.19 -0.53
N SER A 301 -8.66 -20.42 -0.04
CA SER A 301 -7.53 -21.32 -0.21
C SER A 301 -7.41 -21.66 -1.70
N PHE A 302 -6.42 -21.07 -2.37
CA PHE A 302 -6.01 -21.53 -3.68
C PHE A 302 -5.33 -22.89 -3.54
N SER A 303 -6.07 -23.97 -3.73
CA SER A 303 -5.50 -25.27 -4.02
C SER A 303 -5.41 -25.41 -5.53
N VAL A 304 -4.20 -25.28 -6.06
CA VAL A 304 -3.89 -25.73 -7.41
C VAL A 304 -3.91 -27.26 -7.38
N SER A 305 -5.03 -27.85 -7.80
CA SER A 305 -5.09 -29.29 -8.03
C SER A 305 -4.30 -29.62 -9.30
N SER A 306 -3.12 -30.19 -9.14
CA SER A 306 -2.38 -30.84 -10.23
C SER A 306 -3.17 -32.08 -10.68
N ARG A 307 -3.96 -31.97 -11.75
CA ARG A 307 -4.45 -33.12 -12.49
C ARG A 307 -3.31 -33.65 -13.35
N SER A 308 -2.67 -34.70 -12.90
CA SER A 308 -1.85 -35.56 -13.74
C SER A 308 -2.77 -36.28 -14.74
N SER A 309 -2.74 -35.87 -16.00
CA SER A 309 -3.34 -36.66 -17.09
C SER A 309 -2.42 -37.82 -17.44
N GLN A 310 -2.84 -39.03 -17.04
CA GLN A 310 -2.32 -40.28 -17.60
C GLN A 310 -2.82 -40.34 -19.05
N TYR A 311 -1.91 -40.20 -20.00
CA TYR A 311 -2.14 -40.71 -21.35
C TYR A 311 -1.71 -42.17 -21.38
N SER A 312 -2.69 -43.07 -21.43
CA SER A 312 -2.47 -44.46 -21.82
C SER A 312 -2.41 -44.53 -23.36
N SER A 313 -1.34 -45.07 -23.86
CA SER A 313 -1.16 -45.51 -25.24
C SER A 313 -2.07 -46.66 -25.56
N ALA A 314 -2.81 -46.56 -26.66
CA ALA A 314 -3.28 -47.71 -27.42
C ALA A 314 -3.55 -47.32 -28.88
N CYS A 315 -2.84 -48.01 -29.80
CA CYS A 315 -2.96 -48.19 -31.26
C CYS A 315 -2.94 -46.93 -32.14
#